data_708bbab3264982a821664bbec78b1252
#
_entry.id   708bbab3264982a821664bbec78b1252
#
_cell.length_a   1.000
_cell.length_b   1.000
_cell.length_c   1.000
_cell.angle_alpha   90.00
_cell.angle_beta   90.00
_cell.angle_gamma   90.00
#
_symmetry.space_group_name_H-M   'P 1'
#
loop_
_entity.id
_entity.type
_entity.pdbx_description
1 polymer ?
#
loop_
_entity_poly.entity_id
_entity_poly.type
_entity_poly.pdbx_seq_one_letter_code
_entity_poly.pdbx_strand_id
1 'polypeptide(L)'
;NWISEKAQLNLGFTYGDRFFNDRLGMLLSASYQNAPYGSYDTEFMWEQNEDGKVYVSDYQMRQYFVTRERQSYSAAFDFDINENHKLTFKGIFNNRNDWENRYRTNIKDLDENGKGTVRIQTKAGTPDNRNARLERQRTMDFALGGEHLWGAIGMDWNASYAKATEERPNERYLDFQLKKQEFDMDLSDERQPLATPGTGSTLTLSDKFSLKELTEQQEDIKEEDMKFSANFKASLNNGAKLKFGAKVVRKTKEKEIDFYEYTPKDEDAFM
;
A
#
# COMPACT_ATOMS: atom_id res chain seq x y z
N ASN A 1 -17.55 -7.33 -10.06
CA ASN A 1 -16.83 -7.96 -8.95
C ASN A 1 -17.69 -9.10 -8.37
N TRP A 2 -17.40 -10.33 -8.76
CA TRP A 2 -18.16 -11.53 -8.37
C TRP A 2 -18.05 -11.91 -6.88
N ILE A 3 -17.11 -11.30 -6.13
CA ILE A 3 -16.94 -11.52 -4.69
C ILE A 3 -17.68 -10.45 -3.86
N SER A 4 -18.01 -9.31 -4.45
CA SER A 4 -18.70 -8.24 -3.75
C SER A 4 -19.96 -7.82 -4.53
N GLU A 5 -21.12 -7.97 -3.92
CA GLU A 5 -22.40 -7.48 -4.44
C GLU A 5 -22.56 -5.97 -4.31
N LYS A 6 -21.59 -5.30 -3.66
CA LYS A 6 -21.64 -3.85 -3.42
C LYS A 6 -21.24 -3.08 -4.68
N ALA A 7 -21.97 -2.03 -4.99
CA ALA A 7 -21.66 -1.12 -6.08
C ALA A 7 -20.36 -0.35 -5.80
N GLN A 8 -19.58 -0.12 -6.85
CA GLN A 8 -18.45 0.79 -6.82
C GLN A 8 -18.93 2.21 -7.11
N LEU A 9 -18.46 3.16 -6.31
CA LEU A 9 -18.72 4.57 -6.52
C LEU A 9 -17.43 5.29 -6.90
N ASN A 10 -17.48 6.05 -7.99
CA ASN A 10 -16.37 6.88 -8.43
C ASN A 10 -16.92 8.24 -8.89
N LEU A 11 -16.53 9.30 -8.20
CA LEU A 11 -16.94 10.65 -8.44
C LEU A 11 -15.72 11.52 -8.70
N GLY A 12 -15.81 12.43 -9.66
CA GLY A 12 -14.74 13.37 -9.97
C GLY A 12 -15.31 14.73 -10.36
N PHE A 13 -14.61 15.76 -9.97
CA PHE A 13 -14.91 17.15 -10.31
C PHE A 13 -13.61 17.85 -10.67
N THR A 14 -13.66 18.65 -11.73
CA THR A 14 -12.57 19.54 -12.12
C THR A 14 -13.15 20.86 -12.60
N TYR A 15 -12.58 21.95 -12.11
CA TYR A 15 -12.90 23.30 -12.53
C TYR A 15 -11.61 24.07 -12.84
N GLY A 16 -11.58 24.76 -13.95
CA GLY A 16 -10.46 25.63 -14.32
C GLY A 16 -10.95 26.88 -15.03
N ASP A 17 -10.36 27.99 -14.68
CA ASP A 17 -10.69 29.29 -15.29
C ASP A 17 -9.54 30.29 -15.13
N ARG A 18 -9.66 31.42 -15.84
CA ARG A 18 -8.76 32.56 -15.71
C ARG A 18 -9.52 33.81 -15.33
N PHE A 19 -8.94 34.60 -14.46
CA PHE A 19 -9.54 35.80 -13.86
C PHE A 19 -8.61 37.02 -14.01
N PHE A 20 -9.16 38.22 -13.80
CA PHE A 20 -8.41 39.49 -13.81
C PHE A 20 -7.66 39.74 -15.14
N ASN A 21 -8.38 39.69 -16.26
CA ASN A 21 -7.81 39.79 -17.61
C ASN A 21 -6.69 38.73 -17.82
N ASP A 22 -7.01 37.48 -17.56
CA ASP A 22 -6.15 36.33 -17.73
C ASP A 22 -4.88 36.27 -16.82
N ARG A 23 -4.79 37.18 -15.85
CA ARG A 23 -3.62 37.27 -14.97
C ARG A 23 -3.60 36.19 -13.89
N LEU A 24 -4.75 35.67 -13.46
CA LEU A 24 -4.87 34.61 -12.47
C LEU A 24 -5.47 33.37 -13.12
N GLY A 25 -4.67 32.33 -13.29
CA GLY A 25 -5.14 31.01 -13.64
C GLY A 25 -5.45 30.20 -12.38
N MET A 26 -6.54 29.45 -12.40
CA MET A 26 -6.96 28.54 -11.32
C MET A 26 -7.39 27.21 -11.92
N LEU A 27 -6.92 26.11 -11.31
CA LEU A 27 -7.39 24.75 -11.58
C LEU A 27 -7.62 24.03 -10.25
N LEU A 28 -8.84 23.56 -10.05
CA LEU A 28 -9.26 22.79 -8.88
C LEU A 28 -9.75 21.43 -9.32
N SER A 29 -9.35 20.37 -8.60
CA SER A 29 -9.89 19.03 -8.82
C SER A 29 -10.17 18.33 -7.49
N ALA A 30 -11.25 17.53 -7.49
CA ALA A 30 -11.61 16.67 -6.38
C ALA A 30 -12.06 15.31 -6.91
N SER A 31 -11.69 14.24 -6.25
CA SER A 31 -12.22 12.92 -6.54
C SER A 31 -12.50 12.12 -5.28
N TYR A 32 -13.52 11.28 -5.36
CA TYR A 32 -13.88 10.31 -4.34
C TYR A 32 -14.11 8.94 -4.99
N GLN A 33 -13.55 7.90 -4.42
CA GLN A 33 -13.77 6.53 -4.82
C GLN A 33 -14.07 5.68 -3.59
N ASN A 34 -15.10 4.84 -3.70
CA ASN A 34 -15.37 3.73 -2.78
C ASN A 34 -15.55 2.47 -3.62
N ALA A 35 -14.62 1.52 -3.46
CA ALA A 35 -14.56 0.35 -4.29
C ALA A 35 -14.30 -0.91 -3.44
N PRO A 36 -15.30 -1.80 -3.33
CA PRO A 36 -15.09 -3.14 -2.78
C PRO A 36 -14.40 -4.02 -3.82
N TYR A 37 -13.38 -4.75 -3.39
CA TYR A 37 -12.62 -5.72 -4.16
C TYR A 37 -12.63 -7.07 -3.47
N GLY A 38 -12.48 -8.13 -4.25
CA GLY A 38 -12.19 -9.44 -3.74
C GLY A 38 -11.29 -10.18 -4.70
N SER A 39 -10.46 -11.05 -4.19
CA SER A 39 -9.61 -11.93 -4.99
C SER A 39 -9.44 -13.28 -4.33
N TYR A 40 -9.29 -14.31 -5.16
CA TYR A 40 -8.68 -15.59 -4.79
C TYR A 40 -7.30 -15.63 -5.38
N ASP A 41 -6.37 -16.13 -4.61
CA ASP A 41 -4.97 -16.20 -4.95
C ASP A 41 -4.41 -17.55 -4.48
N THR A 42 -3.60 -18.18 -5.33
CA THR A 42 -2.95 -19.45 -5.01
C THR A 42 -1.46 -19.31 -5.31
N GLU A 43 -0.62 -19.70 -4.38
CA GLU A 43 0.83 -19.60 -4.48
C GLU A 43 1.45 -20.95 -4.09
N PHE A 44 2.50 -21.33 -4.81
CA PHE A 44 3.23 -22.58 -4.59
C PHE A 44 4.70 -22.29 -4.43
N MET A 45 5.34 -22.99 -3.47
CA MET A 45 6.81 -23.07 -3.39
C MET A 45 7.24 -24.45 -3.82
N TRP A 46 8.28 -24.50 -4.65
CA TRP A 46 8.84 -25.72 -5.18
C TRP A 46 10.21 -25.96 -4.56
N GLU A 47 10.45 -27.21 -4.19
CA GLU A 47 11.73 -27.68 -3.71
C GLU A 47 12.17 -28.94 -4.48
N GLN A 48 13.44 -29.28 -4.37
CA GLN A 48 14.04 -30.46 -4.97
C GLN A 48 14.74 -31.25 -3.87
N ASN A 49 14.47 -32.55 -3.79
CA ASN A 49 15.17 -33.43 -2.86
C ASN A 49 16.55 -33.82 -3.37
N GLU A 50 17.29 -34.57 -2.55
CA GLU A 50 18.66 -35.04 -2.87
C GLU A 50 18.72 -35.94 -4.12
N ASP A 51 17.64 -36.65 -4.43
CA ASP A 51 17.52 -37.53 -5.60
C ASP A 51 17.09 -36.76 -6.88
N GLY A 52 16.90 -35.44 -6.77
CA GLY A 52 16.49 -34.57 -7.90
C GLY A 52 14.97 -34.56 -8.16
N LYS A 53 14.15 -35.16 -7.31
CA LYS A 53 12.69 -35.11 -7.42
C LYS A 53 12.18 -33.73 -6.99
N VAL A 54 11.44 -33.06 -7.88
CA VAL A 54 10.79 -31.78 -7.59
C VAL A 54 9.42 -32.02 -6.95
N TYR A 55 9.11 -31.27 -5.91
CA TYR A 55 7.84 -31.34 -5.19
C TYR A 55 7.40 -29.94 -4.69
N VAL A 56 6.13 -29.79 -4.31
CA VAL A 56 5.59 -28.58 -3.70
C VAL A 56 5.82 -28.65 -2.20
N SER A 57 6.58 -27.70 -1.65
CA SER A 57 6.87 -27.63 -0.20
C SER A 57 5.90 -26.72 0.57
N ASP A 58 5.28 -25.76 -0.12
CA ASP A 58 4.30 -24.84 0.45
C ASP A 58 3.17 -24.58 -0.59
N TYR A 59 1.93 -24.72 -0.14
CA TYR A 59 0.74 -24.55 -0.97
C TYR A 59 -0.21 -23.59 -0.23
N GLN A 60 -0.35 -22.37 -0.74
CA GLN A 60 -1.16 -21.32 -0.12
C GLN A 60 -2.39 -20.98 -0.95
N MET A 61 -3.54 -20.97 -0.31
CA MET A 61 -4.78 -20.45 -0.86
C MET A 61 -5.22 -19.26 -0.03
N ARG A 62 -5.42 -18.12 -0.68
CA ARG A 62 -5.80 -16.86 -0.02
C ARG A 62 -7.10 -16.33 -0.61
N GLN A 63 -7.92 -15.78 0.27
CA GLN A 63 -9.12 -15.06 -0.10
C GLN A 63 -9.07 -13.67 0.54
N TYR A 64 -9.13 -12.64 -0.30
CA TYR A 64 -9.09 -11.24 0.13
C TYR A 64 -10.44 -10.59 -0.05
N PHE A 65 -10.82 -9.79 0.94
CA PHE A 65 -11.93 -8.86 0.89
C PHE A 65 -11.39 -7.49 1.26
N VAL A 66 -11.45 -6.56 0.33
CA VAL A 66 -10.91 -5.20 0.52
C VAL A 66 -11.99 -4.19 0.16
N THR A 67 -12.22 -3.22 1.03
CA THR A 67 -12.96 -2.01 0.67
C THR A 67 -11.97 -0.86 0.66
N ARG A 68 -11.77 -0.26 -0.53
CA ARG A 68 -10.85 0.85 -0.74
C ARG A 68 -11.60 2.15 -0.89
N GLU A 69 -11.33 3.07 0.02
CA GLU A 69 -11.78 4.45 -0.08
C GLU A 69 -10.61 5.34 -0.45
N ARG A 70 -10.80 6.18 -1.49
CA ARG A 70 -9.82 7.17 -1.91
C ARG A 70 -10.47 8.53 -2.00
N GLN A 71 -9.74 9.53 -1.54
CA GLN A 71 -10.07 10.94 -1.67
C GLN A 71 -8.84 11.66 -2.20
N SER A 72 -9.02 12.47 -3.24
CA SER A 72 -7.94 13.28 -3.79
C SER A 72 -8.46 14.68 -4.03
N TYR A 73 -7.68 15.67 -3.62
CA TYR A 73 -7.93 17.09 -3.85
C TYR A 73 -6.67 17.72 -4.40
N SER A 74 -6.81 18.55 -5.43
CA SER A 74 -5.70 19.33 -5.94
C SER A 74 -6.12 20.74 -6.28
N ALA A 75 -5.20 21.68 -6.11
CA ALA A 75 -5.33 23.06 -6.48
C ALA A 75 -4.05 23.55 -7.15
N ALA A 76 -4.17 24.22 -8.26
CA ALA A 76 -3.07 24.91 -8.90
C ALA A 76 -3.49 26.34 -9.26
N PHE A 77 -2.62 27.27 -8.95
CA PHE A 77 -2.79 28.69 -9.28
C PHE A 77 -1.53 29.19 -9.95
N ASP A 78 -1.72 30.03 -10.94
CA ASP A 78 -0.67 30.86 -11.51
C ASP A 78 -1.13 32.31 -11.53
N PHE A 79 -0.24 33.24 -11.18
CA PHE A 79 -0.54 34.65 -11.12
C PHE A 79 0.55 35.48 -11.78
N ASP A 80 0.21 36.12 -12.87
CA ASP A 80 1.06 37.07 -13.56
C ASP A 80 0.95 38.45 -12.89
N ILE A 81 1.93 38.78 -12.04
CA ILE A 81 2.02 40.09 -11.38
C ILE A 81 2.14 41.18 -12.47
N ASN A 82 2.99 40.89 -13.46
CA ASN A 82 3.16 41.64 -14.69
C ASN A 82 3.86 40.75 -15.73
N GLU A 83 4.22 41.28 -16.89
CA GLU A 83 4.87 40.54 -17.99
C GLU A 83 6.21 39.87 -17.60
N ASN A 84 6.86 40.36 -16.54
CA ASN A 84 8.17 39.91 -16.10
C ASN A 84 8.15 39.09 -14.79
N HIS A 85 7.02 39.01 -14.12
CA HIS A 85 6.94 38.38 -12.78
C HIS A 85 5.70 37.52 -12.67
N LYS A 86 5.93 36.24 -12.42
CA LYS A 86 4.91 35.22 -12.24
C LYS A 86 5.09 34.50 -10.93
N LEU A 87 4.00 34.19 -10.24
CA LEU A 87 3.95 33.29 -9.08
C LEU A 87 3.11 32.07 -9.40
N THR A 88 3.48 30.94 -8.82
CA THR A 88 2.73 29.68 -8.94
C THR A 88 2.54 29.05 -7.57
N PHE A 89 1.36 28.46 -7.38
CA PHE A 89 1.08 27.58 -6.25
C PHE A 89 0.52 26.27 -6.77
N LYS A 90 0.97 25.16 -6.19
CA LYS A 90 0.40 23.83 -6.43
C LYS A 90 0.23 23.13 -5.09
N GLY A 91 -0.92 22.51 -4.91
CA GLY A 91 -1.22 21.71 -3.73
C GLY A 91 -1.94 20.44 -4.13
N ILE A 92 -1.60 19.33 -3.47
CA ILE A 92 -2.30 18.06 -3.59
C ILE A 92 -2.46 17.45 -2.20
N PHE A 93 -3.62 16.84 -1.97
CA PHE A 93 -3.90 16.01 -0.81
C PHE A 93 -4.57 14.72 -1.26
N ASN A 94 -4.02 13.57 -0.84
CA ASN A 94 -4.60 12.26 -1.06
C ASN A 94 -4.78 11.53 0.27
N ASN A 95 -5.92 10.85 0.42
CA ASN A 95 -6.17 9.92 1.51
C ASN A 95 -6.67 8.60 0.91
N ARG A 96 -6.08 7.49 1.36
CA ARG A 96 -6.51 6.14 1.03
C ARG A 96 -6.73 5.37 2.32
N ASN A 97 -7.90 4.77 2.46
CA ASN A 97 -8.20 3.81 3.50
C ASN A 97 -8.47 2.46 2.83
N ASP A 98 -7.71 1.45 3.18
CA ASP A 98 -7.93 0.07 2.77
C ASP A 98 -8.38 -0.72 4.00
N TRP A 99 -9.64 -1.14 3.98
CA TRP A 99 -10.21 -2.06 4.94
C TRP A 99 -10.10 -3.47 4.39
N GLU A 100 -9.29 -4.32 5.02
CA GLU A 100 -8.95 -5.64 4.49
C GLU A 100 -9.24 -6.75 5.51
N ASN A 101 -9.93 -7.80 5.05
CA ASN A 101 -9.94 -9.13 5.66
C ASN A 101 -9.26 -10.10 4.70
N ARG A 102 -8.48 -11.03 5.24
CA ARG A 102 -7.87 -12.11 4.47
C ARG A 102 -8.04 -13.42 5.22
N TYR A 103 -8.49 -14.41 4.50
CA TYR A 103 -8.48 -15.80 4.95
C TYR A 103 -7.40 -16.54 4.16
N ARG A 104 -6.56 -17.31 4.85
CA ARG A 104 -5.51 -18.09 4.23
C ARG A 104 -5.55 -19.51 4.77
N THR A 105 -5.56 -20.48 3.87
CA THR A 105 -5.21 -21.87 4.14
C THR A 105 -3.83 -22.11 3.57
N ASN A 106 -2.90 -22.62 4.37
CA ASN A 106 -1.55 -22.89 3.95
C ASN A 106 -1.19 -24.33 4.36
N ILE A 107 -0.84 -25.15 3.39
CA ILE A 107 -0.24 -26.46 3.60
C ILE A 107 1.27 -26.23 3.56
N LYS A 108 1.92 -26.27 4.72
CA LYS A 108 3.33 -25.94 4.92
C LYS A 108 4.16 -27.17 5.22
N ASP A 109 5.46 -27.01 4.96
CA ASP A 109 6.45 -28.02 5.30
C ASP A 109 6.07 -29.38 4.71
N LEU A 110 5.49 -29.37 3.49
CA LEU A 110 5.22 -30.59 2.75
C LEU A 110 6.53 -31.26 2.39
N ASP A 111 6.63 -32.52 2.72
CA ASP A 111 7.71 -33.36 2.24
C ASP A 111 7.40 -33.95 0.85
N GLU A 112 8.35 -34.64 0.25
CA GLU A 112 8.23 -35.31 -1.04
C GLU A 112 7.16 -36.41 -1.11
N ASN A 113 6.64 -36.84 0.05
CA ASN A 113 5.58 -37.83 0.22
C ASN A 113 4.21 -37.19 0.50
N GLY A 114 4.14 -35.84 0.46
CA GLY A 114 2.91 -35.10 0.70
C GLY A 114 2.50 -34.99 2.17
N LYS A 115 3.45 -35.15 3.12
CA LYS A 115 3.17 -34.95 4.55
C LYS A 115 3.54 -33.54 4.98
N GLY A 116 2.61 -32.87 5.65
CA GLY A 116 2.84 -31.49 6.07
C GLY A 116 1.94 -31.03 7.20
N THR A 117 1.93 -29.72 7.41
CA THR A 117 1.11 -29.01 8.41
C THR A 117 0.13 -28.09 7.72
N VAL A 118 -1.14 -28.20 8.05
CA VAL A 118 -2.15 -27.24 7.60
C VAL A 118 -2.20 -26.08 8.59
N ARG A 119 -2.15 -24.86 8.07
CA ARG A 119 -2.42 -23.64 8.81
C ARG A 119 -3.63 -22.92 8.26
N ILE A 120 -4.50 -22.46 9.14
CA ILE A 120 -5.60 -21.57 8.81
C ILE A 120 -5.34 -20.25 9.51
N GLN A 121 -5.21 -19.18 8.72
CA GLN A 121 -4.93 -17.85 9.23
C GLN A 121 -6.02 -16.88 8.82
N THR A 122 -6.49 -16.08 9.78
CA THR A 122 -7.33 -14.93 9.50
C THR A 122 -6.54 -13.65 9.75
N LYS A 123 -6.67 -12.68 8.87
CA LYS A 123 -6.23 -11.30 9.05
C LYS A 123 -7.47 -10.45 9.27
N ALA A 124 -7.64 -9.98 10.50
CA ALA A 124 -8.81 -9.24 10.89
C ALA A 124 -8.41 -8.04 11.75
N GLY A 125 -9.26 -7.00 11.74
CA GLY A 125 -9.14 -5.88 12.64
C GLY A 125 -9.82 -6.11 13.98
N THR A 126 -9.99 -5.04 14.73
CA THR A 126 -10.78 -5.05 15.96
C THR A 126 -12.30 -5.06 15.66
N PRO A 127 -13.14 -5.44 16.62
CA PRO A 127 -14.60 -5.30 16.49
C PRO A 127 -15.06 -3.89 16.10
N ASP A 128 -14.38 -2.86 16.60
CA ASP A 128 -14.68 -1.45 16.31
C ASP A 128 -14.42 -1.08 14.85
N ASN A 129 -13.55 -1.83 14.18
CA ASN A 129 -13.19 -1.66 12.78
C ASN A 129 -13.87 -2.68 11.85
N ARG A 130 -15.06 -3.14 12.19
CA ARG A 130 -15.81 -4.11 11.41
C ARG A 130 -15.04 -5.41 11.12
N ASN A 131 -14.17 -5.79 12.05
CA ASN A 131 -13.26 -6.94 11.92
C ASN A 131 -12.37 -6.89 10.66
N ALA A 132 -12.05 -5.71 10.16
CA ALA A 132 -11.14 -5.52 9.05
C ALA A 132 -9.88 -4.77 9.50
N ARG A 133 -8.73 -5.14 8.95
CA ARG A 133 -7.50 -4.37 9.11
C ARG A 133 -7.65 -3.06 8.35
N LEU A 134 -7.34 -1.95 8.99
CA LEU A 134 -7.22 -0.65 8.33
C LEU A 134 -5.76 -0.38 7.98
N GLU A 135 -5.52 -0.05 6.71
CA GLU A 135 -4.32 0.64 6.27
C GLU A 135 -4.71 2.00 5.73
N ARG A 136 -4.22 3.05 6.39
CA ARG A 136 -4.49 4.44 6.01
C ARG A 136 -3.23 5.08 5.50
N GLN A 137 -3.26 5.56 4.27
CA GLN A 137 -2.16 6.31 3.68
C GLN A 137 -2.64 7.71 3.32
N ARG A 138 -1.88 8.72 3.75
CA ARG A 138 -2.12 10.11 3.41
C ARG A 138 -0.87 10.73 2.81
N THR A 139 -1.04 11.48 1.74
CA THR A 139 0.02 12.28 1.16
C THR A 139 -0.46 13.69 0.91
N MET A 140 0.36 14.66 1.24
CA MET A 140 0.15 16.05 0.87
C MET A 140 1.46 16.62 0.34
N ASP A 141 1.34 17.48 -0.66
CA ASP A 141 2.46 18.24 -1.22
C ASP A 141 1.97 19.65 -1.53
N PHE A 142 2.74 20.65 -1.11
CA PHE A 142 2.49 22.06 -1.40
C PHE A 142 3.75 22.65 -1.97
N ALA A 143 3.63 23.36 -3.07
CA ALA A 143 4.73 24.04 -3.73
C ALA A 143 4.35 25.47 -4.09
N LEU A 144 5.24 26.40 -3.75
CA LEU A 144 5.25 27.77 -4.19
C LEU A 144 6.44 27.97 -5.15
N GLY A 145 6.20 28.62 -6.26
CA GLY A 145 7.24 28.97 -7.23
C GLY A 145 7.10 30.40 -7.71
N GLY A 146 8.19 30.91 -8.22
CA GLY A 146 8.20 32.21 -8.86
C GLY A 146 9.19 32.28 -10.01
N GLU A 147 8.81 33.01 -11.04
CA GLU A 147 9.65 33.35 -12.18
C GLU A 147 9.73 34.85 -12.28
N HIS A 148 10.93 35.38 -12.39
CA HIS A 148 11.21 36.80 -12.37
C HIS A 148 12.24 37.17 -13.44
N LEU A 149 11.99 38.27 -14.14
CA LEU A 149 12.90 38.82 -15.14
C LEU A 149 13.18 40.31 -14.81
N TRP A 150 14.44 40.62 -14.58
CA TRP A 150 14.93 41.99 -14.36
C TRP A 150 15.94 42.34 -15.45
N GLY A 151 15.47 42.89 -16.55
CA GLY A 151 16.31 43.18 -17.70
C GLY A 151 16.99 41.92 -18.25
N ALA A 152 18.31 41.80 -18.13
CA ALA A 152 19.07 40.66 -18.63
C ALA A 152 19.14 39.49 -17.63
N ILE A 153 18.62 39.64 -16.41
CA ILE A 153 18.70 38.64 -15.32
C ILE A 153 17.34 38.01 -15.12
N GLY A 154 17.28 36.69 -15.32
CA GLY A 154 16.13 35.85 -14.96
C GLY A 154 16.42 35.06 -13.70
N MET A 155 15.41 34.86 -12.87
CA MET A 155 15.42 34.00 -11.68
C MET A 155 14.17 33.13 -11.68
N ASP A 156 14.33 31.86 -11.39
CA ASP A 156 13.25 30.97 -10.97
C ASP A 156 13.56 30.38 -9.59
N TRP A 157 12.53 30.24 -8.79
CA TRP A 157 12.64 29.61 -7.49
C TRP A 157 11.44 28.71 -7.19
N ASN A 158 11.66 27.72 -6.36
CA ASN A 158 10.62 26.83 -5.87
C ASN A 158 10.87 26.49 -4.39
N ALA A 159 9.81 26.57 -3.59
CA ALA A 159 9.78 26.11 -2.21
C ALA A 159 8.67 25.07 -2.09
N SER A 160 8.95 23.89 -1.56
CA SER A 160 7.95 22.87 -1.36
C SER A 160 8.04 22.17 0.00
N TYR A 161 6.86 21.73 0.47
CA TYR A 161 6.70 20.90 1.65
C TYR A 161 5.82 19.72 1.26
N ALA A 162 6.33 18.51 1.50
CA ALA A 162 5.59 17.26 1.33
C ALA A 162 5.57 16.47 2.64
N LYS A 163 4.43 15.82 2.90
CA LYS A 163 4.27 14.89 4.02
C LYS A 163 3.53 13.66 3.56
N ALA A 164 4.06 12.49 3.91
CA ALA A 164 3.41 11.20 3.75
C ALA A 164 3.27 10.51 5.09
N THR A 165 2.12 9.88 5.34
CA THR A 165 1.90 9.02 6.51
C THR A 165 1.28 7.70 6.08
N GLU A 166 1.66 6.62 6.79
CA GLU A 166 0.98 5.34 6.74
C GLU A 166 0.69 4.89 8.17
N GLU A 167 -0.57 4.57 8.44
CA GLU A 167 -1.06 4.14 9.74
C GLU A 167 -1.72 2.76 9.60
N ARG A 168 -1.32 1.80 10.43
CA ARG A 168 -1.96 0.49 10.60
C ARG A 168 -2.30 0.30 12.09
N PRO A 169 -3.42 0.85 12.56
CA PRO A 169 -3.70 0.93 13.99
C PRO A 169 -4.14 -0.40 14.61
N ASN A 170 -4.42 -1.42 13.81
CA ASN A 170 -5.13 -2.62 14.28
C ASN A 170 -4.90 -3.84 13.39
N GLU A 171 -3.68 -4.20 13.12
CA GLU A 171 -3.36 -5.42 12.37
C GLU A 171 -3.29 -6.62 13.31
N ARG A 172 -4.13 -7.65 13.06
CA ARG A 172 -4.20 -8.88 13.86
C ARG A 172 -4.21 -10.09 12.95
N TYR A 173 -3.44 -11.10 13.35
CA TYR A 173 -3.46 -12.42 12.73
C TYR A 173 -3.77 -13.46 13.79
N LEU A 174 -4.71 -14.33 13.48
CA LEU A 174 -5.05 -15.50 14.28
C LEU A 174 -4.74 -16.74 13.47
N ASP A 175 -3.83 -17.57 13.97
CA ASP A 175 -3.33 -18.78 13.32
C ASP A 175 -3.72 -20.02 14.10
N PHE A 176 -4.39 -20.96 13.41
CA PHE A 176 -4.59 -22.33 13.84
C PHE A 176 -3.75 -23.29 13.01
N GLN A 177 -3.37 -24.41 13.57
CA GLN A 177 -2.59 -25.43 12.88
C GLN A 177 -3.12 -26.83 13.13
N LEU A 178 -2.90 -27.69 12.13
CA LEU A 178 -3.13 -29.12 12.20
C LEU A 178 -1.90 -29.82 11.64
N LYS A 179 -1.12 -30.47 12.52
CA LYS A 179 0.16 -31.11 12.16
C LYS A 179 -0.05 -32.49 11.56
N LYS A 180 0.95 -33.02 10.86
CA LYS A 180 1.04 -34.40 10.36
C LYS A 180 -0.12 -34.82 9.46
N GLN A 181 -0.49 -33.96 8.53
CA GLN A 181 -1.51 -34.25 7.54
C GLN A 181 -0.87 -34.87 6.29
N GLU A 182 -1.63 -35.73 5.61
CA GLU A 182 -1.20 -36.37 4.38
C GLU A 182 -2.03 -35.84 3.21
N PHE A 183 -1.35 -35.57 2.10
CA PHE A 183 -1.95 -35.07 0.86
C PHE A 183 -1.48 -35.89 -0.33
N ASP A 184 -2.41 -36.20 -1.20
CA ASP A 184 -2.12 -36.70 -2.53
C ASP A 184 -1.91 -35.48 -3.45
N MET A 185 -0.70 -35.38 -4.02
CA MET A 185 -0.30 -34.25 -4.87
C MET A 185 -0.39 -34.64 -6.35
N ASP A 186 -1.27 -34.00 -7.09
CA ASP A 186 -1.28 -34.06 -8.55
C ASP A 186 -0.46 -32.92 -9.14
N LEU A 187 0.67 -33.26 -9.74
CA LEU A 187 1.62 -32.35 -10.38
C LEU A 187 1.60 -32.44 -11.92
N SER A 188 0.54 -33.04 -12.50
CA SER A 188 0.40 -33.19 -13.95
C SER A 188 0.33 -31.85 -14.67
N ASP A 189 -0.18 -30.80 -14.02
CA ASP A 189 -0.07 -29.40 -14.43
C ASP A 189 0.78 -28.63 -13.42
N GLU A 190 2.05 -28.36 -13.76
CA GLU A 190 2.98 -27.63 -12.90
C GLU A 190 2.53 -26.19 -12.61
N ARG A 191 1.62 -25.63 -13.41
CA ARG A 191 1.07 -24.27 -13.17
C ARG A 191 -0.11 -24.28 -12.22
N GLN A 192 -0.76 -25.45 -12.04
CA GLN A 192 -1.91 -25.63 -11.20
C GLN A 192 -1.83 -26.97 -10.45
N PRO A 193 -0.80 -27.18 -9.61
CA PRO A 193 -0.71 -28.36 -8.79
C PRO A 193 -1.94 -28.48 -7.89
N LEU A 194 -2.43 -29.69 -7.69
CA LEU A 194 -3.60 -29.96 -6.87
C LEU A 194 -3.22 -30.81 -5.66
N ALA A 195 -3.54 -30.32 -4.46
CA ALA A 195 -3.41 -31.06 -3.22
C ALA A 195 -4.77 -31.58 -2.78
N THR A 196 -4.91 -32.88 -2.65
CA THR A 196 -6.14 -33.53 -2.12
C THR A 196 -5.83 -34.22 -0.79
N PRO A 197 -6.75 -34.20 0.20
CA PRO A 197 -6.53 -34.89 1.46
C PRO A 197 -6.32 -36.38 1.24
N GLY A 198 -5.19 -36.91 1.71
CA GLY A 198 -4.90 -38.34 1.70
C GLY A 198 -5.74 -39.14 2.72
N THR A 199 -5.65 -40.45 2.67
CA THR A 199 -6.44 -41.37 3.52
C THR A 199 -6.21 -41.20 5.02
N GLY A 200 -5.03 -40.69 5.44
CA GLY A 200 -4.67 -40.38 6.83
C GLY A 200 -5.04 -38.98 7.29
N SER A 201 -5.63 -38.16 6.41
CA SER A 201 -5.94 -36.78 6.73
C SER A 201 -7.13 -36.64 7.68
N THR A 202 -7.00 -35.73 8.66
CA THR A 202 -8.05 -35.36 9.64
C THR A 202 -8.59 -33.94 9.41
N LEU A 203 -8.44 -33.39 8.22
CA LEU A 203 -8.82 -32.00 7.88
C LEU A 203 -10.30 -31.68 8.13
N THR A 204 -11.19 -32.65 8.10
CA THR A 204 -12.63 -32.48 8.36
C THR A 204 -12.97 -32.39 9.85
N LEU A 205 -11.99 -32.62 10.74
CA LEU A 205 -12.17 -32.62 12.18
C LEU A 205 -11.69 -31.29 12.76
N SER A 206 -12.60 -30.33 12.89
CA SER A 206 -12.26 -28.99 13.41
C SER A 206 -11.70 -29.00 14.84
N ASP A 207 -12.07 -29.99 15.65
CA ASP A 207 -11.59 -30.23 17.00
C ASP A 207 -10.12 -30.68 17.09
N LYS A 208 -9.49 -30.99 15.95
CA LYS A 208 -8.07 -31.35 15.88
C LYS A 208 -7.14 -30.18 15.59
N PHE A 209 -7.69 -29.02 15.21
CA PHE A 209 -6.90 -27.82 15.05
C PHE A 209 -6.54 -27.22 16.39
N SER A 210 -5.27 -26.92 16.61
CA SER A 210 -4.79 -26.20 17.80
C SER A 210 -4.50 -24.73 17.45
N LEU A 211 -4.73 -23.84 18.42
CA LEU A 211 -4.30 -22.44 18.29
C LEU A 211 -2.77 -22.41 18.25
N LYS A 212 -2.22 -21.80 17.21
CA LYS A 212 -0.77 -21.61 17.10
C LYS A 212 -0.33 -20.29 17.73
N GLU A 213 -0.90 -19.19 17.24
CA GLU A 213 -0.51 -17.85 17.67
C GLU A 213 -1.62 -16.83 17.39
N LEU A 214 -1.62 -15.77 18.18
CA LEU A 214 -2.30 -14.51 17.89
C LEU A 214 -1.23 -13.41 17.83
N THR A 215 -1.18 -12.65 16.76
CA THR A 215 -0.32 -11.47 16.68
C THR A 215 -1.14 -10.20 16.59
N GLU A 216 -0.66 -9.15 17.25
CA GLU A 216 -1.21 -7.80 17.18
C GLU A 216 -0.09 -6.83 16.79
N GLN A 217 -0.37 -5.97 15.82
CA GLN A 217 0.59 -4.95 15.38
C GLN A 217 -0.10 -3.61 15.20
N GLN A 218 0.57 -2.57 15.69
CA GLN A 218 0.29 -1.18 15.36
C GLN A 218 1.51 -0.61 14.67
N GLU A 219 1.32 0.12 13.59
CA GLU A 219 2.41 0.70 12.81
C GLU A 219 2.05 2.11 12.39
N ASP A 220 2.96 3.05 12.66
CA ASP A 220 2.92 4.44 12.24
C ASP A 220 4.20 4.79 11.48
N ILE A 221 4.04 5.28 10.25
CA ILE A 221 5.14 5.78 9.43
C ILE A 221 4.84 7.21 9.04
N LYS A 222 5.83 8.09 9.22
CA LYS A 222 5.76 9.49 8.83
C LYS A 222 7.01 9.89 8.06
N GLU A 223 6.84 10.54 6.92
CA GLU A 223 7.91 11.11 6.12
C GLU A 223 7.60 12.58 5.80
N GLU A 224 8.56 13.47 5.99
CA GLU A 224 8.45 14.89 5.70
C GLU A 224 9.65 15.35 4.86
N ASP A 225 9.35 16.06 3.78
CA ASP A 225 10.32 16.65 2.86
C ASP A 225 10.11 18.16 2.78
N MET A 226 11.19 18.92 3.00
CA MET A 226 11.25 20.35 2.70
C MET A 226 12.28 20.59 1.62
N LYS A 227 11.93 21.31 0.57
CA LYS A 227 12.83 21.62 -0.53
C LYS A 227 12.76 23.09 -0.87
N PHE A 228 13.92 23.67 -1.10
CA PHE A 228 14.03 25.01 -1.68
C PHE A 228 15.07 24.97 -2.80
N SER A 229 14.76 25.62 -3.91
CA SER A 229 15.70 25.82 -5.02
C SER A 229 15.56 27.19 -5.60
N ALA A 230 16.67 27.78 -6.06
CA ALA A 230 16.69 29.01 -6.83
C ALA A 230 17.73 28.88 -7.94
N ASN A 231 17.35 29.29 -9.13
CA ASN A 231 18.20 29.31 -10.32
C ASN A 231 18.23 30.72 -10.90
N PHE A 232 19.39 31.12 -11.39
CA PHE A 232 19.63 32.40 -12.01
C PHE A 232 20.16 32.19 -13.43
N LYS A 233 19.77 33.06 -14.33
CA LYS A 233 20.22 33.12 -15.71
C LYS A 233 20.51 34.57 -16.08
N ALA A 234 21.74 34.83 -16.47
CA ALA A 234 22.15 36.15 -16.97
C ALA A 234 22.47 36.04 -18.48
N SER A 235 21.91 36.95 -19.28
CA SER A 235 22.24 37.12 -20.69
C SER A 235 23.30 38.19 -20.82
N LEU A 236 24.44 37.88 -21.46
CA LEU A 236 25.58 38.79 -21.64
C LEU A 236 25.53 39.45 -23.03
N ASN A 237 26.15 40.61 -23.16
CA ASN A 237 26.11 41.44 -24.36
C ASN A 237 26.67 40.76 -25.64
N ASN A 238 27.49 39.71 -25.47
CA ASN A 238 28.07 38.92 -26.57
C ASN A 238 27.23 37.72 -26.98
N GLY A 239 25.99 37.58 -26.51
CA GLY A 239 25.12 36.45 -26.74
C GLY A 239 25.38 35.24 -25.84
N ALA A 240 26.38 35.29 -24.99
CA ALA A 240 26.64 34.24 -23.98
C ALA A 240 25.58 34.27 -22.89
N LYS A 241 25.35 33.13 -22.25
CA LYS A 241 24.42 32.96 -21.11
C LYS A 241 25.15 32.32 -19.96
N LEU A 242 25.06 32.94 -18.79
CA LEU A 242 25.51 32.38 -17.53
C LEU A 242 24.31 31.80 -16.77
N LYS A 243 24.41 30.55 -16.28
CA LYS A 243 23.39 29.92 -15.43
C LYS A 243 24.06 29.36 -14.18
N PHE A 244 23.46 29.61 -13.03
CA PHE A 244 23.84 29.00 -11.76
C PHE A 244 22.62 28.87 -10.85
N GLY A 245 22.71 28.00 -9.87
CA GLY A 245 21.61 27.78 -8.94
C GLY A 245 22.05 26.94 -7.73
N ALA A 246 21.16 26.88 -6.76
CA ALA A 246 21.33 26.07 -5.57
C ALA A 246 20.00 25.38 -5.22
N LYS A 247 20.13 24.21 -4.58
CA LYS A 247 19.00 23.44 -4.04
C LYS A 247 19.36 22.93 -2.65
N VAL A 248 18.43 23.09 -1.72
CA VAL A 248 18.51 22.53 -0.37
C VAL A 248 17.34 21.58 -0.19
N VAL A 249 17.61 20.41 0.38
CA VAL A 249 16.62 19.40 0.71
C VAL A 249 16.83 18.96 2.15
N ARG A 250 15.75 18.95 2.93
CA ARG A 250 15.70 18.31 4.24
C ARG A 250 14.62 17.23 4.19
N LYS A 251 15.00 16.01 4.53
CA LYS A 251 14.12 14.85 4.60
C LYS A 251 14.20 14.22 5.98
N THR A 252 13.05 13.91 6.56
CA THR A 252 12.93 13.15 7.81
C THR A 252 11.99 11.98 7.59
N LYS A 253 12.31 10.84 8.21
CA LYS A 253 11.44 9.66 8.22
C LYS A 253 11.47 9.06 9.62
N GLU A 254 10.29 8.83 10.16
CA GLU A 254 10.05 8.18 11.44
C GLU A 254 9.21 6.93 11.19
N LYS A 255 9.50 5.86 11.91
CA LYS A 255 8.72 4.62 11.88
C LYS A 255 8.63 4.09 13.30
N GLU A 256 7.40 3.87 13.75
CA GLU A 256 7.07 3.28 15.04
C GLU A 256 6.29 1.99 14.80
N ILE A 257 6.65 0.90 15.50
CA ILE A 257 5.96 -0.37 15.44
C ILE A 257 5.86 -0.93 16.85
N ASP A 258 4.61 -1.20 17.26
CA ASP A 258 4.31 -2.02 18.43
C ASP A 258 3.85 -3.38 17.93
N PHE A 259 4.55 -4.45 18.33
CA PHE A 259 4.26 -5.80 17.92
C PHE A 259 4.17 -6.71 19.15
N TYR A 260 3.09 -7.47 19.22
CA TYR A 260 2.83 -8.45 20.26
C TYR A 260 2.50 -9.79 19.63
N GLU A 261 3.10 -10.86 20.19
CA GLU A 261 2.81 -12.24 19.82
C GLU A 261 2.39 -13.02 21.07
N TYR A 262 1.28 -13.69 20.97
CA TYR A 262 0.71 -14.53 22.01
C TYR A 262 0.67 -15.96 21.51
N THR A 263 1.33 -16.86 22.22
CA THR A 263 1.31 -18.31 21.98
C THR A 263 0.67 -19.03 23.16
N PRO A 264 -0.07 -20.13 22.92
CA PRO A 264 -0.59 -20.94 24.01
C PRO A 264 0.54 -21.46 24.90
N LYS A 265 0.32 -21.48 26.21
CA LYS A 265 1.26 -22.13 27.16
C LYS A 265 1.26 -23.65 27.04
N ASP A 266 0.13 -24.19 26.61
CA ASP A 266 -0.08 -25.60 26.38
C ASP A 266 -0.73 -25.76 25.02
N GLU A 267 -0.10 -26.53 24.11
CA GLU A 267 -0.62 -26.76 22.76
C GLU A 267 -1.98 -27.49 22.78
N ASP A 268 -2.28 -28.20 23.86
CA ASP A 268 -3.53 -28.96 24.04
C ASP A 268 -4.65 -28.22 24.76
N ALA A 269 -4.39 -26.97 25.20
CA ALA A 269 -5.35 -26.21 26.03
C ALA A 269 -6.62 -25.71 25.27
N PHE A 270 -6.68 -25.91 23.96
CA PHE A 270 -7.78 -25.44 23.11
C PHE A 270 -8.38 -26.54 22.23
N MET A 271 -8.23 -27.79 22.64
CA MET A 271 -8.93 -28.94 22.04
C MET A 271 -10.31 -29.14 22.65
#